data_6dc3542a6d39fded7d42aef62ae23a90
#
_entry.id   6dc3542a6d39fded7d42aef62ae23a90
#
_cell.length_a   1.000
_cell.length_b   1.000
_cell.length_c   1.000
_cell.angle_alpha   90.00
_cell.angle_beta   90.00
_cell.angle_gamma   90.00
#
_symmetry.space_group_name_H-M   'P 1'
#
loop_
_entity.id
_entity.type
_entity.pdbx_description
1 polymer ?
#
loop_
_entity_poly.entity_id
_entity_poly.type
_entity_poly.pdbx_seq_one_letter_code
_entity_poly.pdbx_strand_id
1 'polypeptide(L)'
;MYATEKMYGNFKYQQLRNVGISQEKALQMAAFIKISSFEEGQVIWSKGSKIDAWRFIITGLVAASIESPRGLLMPISIYGEGSWFGEQSIINRKTSYADFVCLAATDVMSISAEIVVELMETQPAFAIYLTRLMAWRVQKTSEMLMLMKFGNPCLRVVMGLSQFAEALFYHSDRPPTIGYGQGVEIPVKQKVLADLCGVSRTIFSEYVQKLAAEGWLAISYGKLEILRLPNWHSFSNKQRERKFNDLNPAFEELIKELKGDAA
;
A
#
# COMPACT_ATOMS: atom_id res chain seq x y z
N MET A 1 -29.42 -4.63 -10.18
CA MET A 1 -28.70 -3.78 -11.14
C MET A 1 -28.79 -2.30 -10.79
N TYR A 2 -29.96 -1.67 -10.68
CA TYR A 2 -30.12 -0.23 -10.33
C TYR A 2 -29.55 0.19 -8.95
N ALA A 3 -29.68 -0.63 -7.92
CA ALA A 3 -29.16 -0.32 -6.58
C ALA A 3 -27.62 -0.32 -6.52
N THR A 4 -27.00 -1.22 -7.26
CA THR A 4 -25.54 -1.36 -7.34
C THR A 4 -24.92 -0.19 -8.11
N GLU A 5 -25.48 0.23 -9.22
CA GLU A 5 -25.02 1.39 -10.00
C GLU A 5 -25.11 2.69 -9.22
N LYS A 6 -26.19 2.89 -8.45
CA LYS A 6 -26.38 4.08 -7.61
C LYS A 6 -25.39 4.11 -6.44
N MET A 7 -25.06 2.95 -5.87
CA MET A 7 -24.08 2.80 -4.80
C MET A 7 -22.66 3.13 -5.31
N TYR A 8 -22.26 2.60 -6.46
CA TYR A 8 -20.97 2.91 -7.08
C TYR A 8 -20.88 4.36 -7.58
N GLY A 9 -21.97 4.96 -8.01
CA GLY A 9 -22.01 6.36 -8.43
C GLY A 9 -21.64 7.30 -7.28
N ASN A 10 -22.24 7.11 -6.11
CA ASN A 10 -21.92 7.91 -4.93
C ASN A 10 -20.47 7.67 -4.43
N PHE A 11 -20.03 6.40 -4.44
CA PHE A 11 -18.65 6.04 -4.07
C PHE A 11 -17.63 6.74 -4.99
N LYS A 12 -17.76 6.64 -6.30
CA LYS A 12 -16.90 7.30 -7.29
C LYS A 12 -16.85 8.80 -7.06
N TYR A 13 -18.01 9.43 -6.87
CA TYR A 13 -18.15 10.84 -6.59
C TYR A 13 -17.34 11.24 -5.33
N GLN A 14 -17.51 10.51 -4.22
CA GLN A 14 -16.79 10.80 -2.99
C GLN A 14 -15.27 10.69 -3.18
N GLN A 15 -14.79 9.64 -3.85
CA GLN A 15 -13.36 9.48 -4.11
C GLN A 15 -12.79 10.63 -4.95
N LEU A 16 -13.53 11.13 -5.93
CA LEU A 16 -13.14 12.30 -6.73
C LEU A 16 -13.09 13.58 -5.88
N ARG A 17 -14.06 13.76 -4.98
CA ARG A 17 -14.08 14.89 -4.04
C ARG A 17 -12.90 14.86 -3.07
N ASN A 18 -12.56 13.68 -2.55
CA ASN A 18 -11.46 13.48 -1.60
C ASN A 18 -10.10 13.89 -2.19
N VAL A 19 -9.93 13.78 -3.51
CA VAL A 19 -8.70 14.20 -4.18
C VAL A 19 -8.73 15.66 -4.68
N GLY A 20 -9.74 16.44 -4.31
CA GLY A 20 -9.79 17.87 -4.58
C GLY A 20 -10.46 18.26 -5.91
N ILE A 21 -11.19 17.36 -6.56
CA ILE A 21 -11.96 17.67 -7.77
C ILE A 21 -13.24 18.42 -7.35
N SER A 22 -13.60 19.49 -8.05
CA SER A 22 -14.81 20.27 -7.76
C SER A 22 -16.08 19.44 -7.81
N GLN A 23 -17.13 19.85 -7.09
CA GLN A 23 -18.39 19.12 -7.03
C GLN A 23 -19.00 18.89 -8.42
N GLU A 24 -19.06 19.93 -9.24
CA GLU A 24 -19.61 19.86 -10.59
C GLU A 24 -18.85 18.86 -11.47
N LYS A 25 -17.50 18.96 -11.51
CA LYS A 25 -16.65 18.08 -12.31
C LYS A 25 -16.72 16.65 -11.80
N ALA A 26 -16.76 16.45 -10.48
CA ALA A 26 -16.85 15.12 -9.88
C ALA A 26 -18.19 14.41 -10.22
N LEU A 27 -19.31 15.14 -10.23
CA LEU A 27 -20.61 14.61 -10.66
C LEU A 27 -20.59 14.21 -12.14
N GLN A 28 -20.04 15.05 -13.01
CA GLN A 28 -19.88 14.75 -14.43
C GLN A 28 -19.02 13.50 -14.64
N MET A 29 -17.88 13.41 -13.98
CA MET A 29 -16.91 12.32 -14.14
C MET A 29 -17.41 10.98 -13.58
N ALA A 30 -18.12 10.98 -12.45
CA ALA A 30 -18.54 9.75 -11.78
C ALA A 30 -19.37 8.82 -12.68
N ALA A 31 -20.13 9.39 -13.64
CA ALA A 31 -20.92 8.64 -14.60
C ALA A 31 -20.07 7.85 -15.63
N PHE A 32 -18.87 8.36 -15.94
CA PHE A 32 -18.00 7.80 -17.00
C PHE A 32 -16.83 6.97 -16.49
N ILE A 33 -16.53 7.04 -15.19
CA ILE A 33 -15.45 6.25 -14.58
C ILE A 33 -15.81 4.76 -14.64
N LYS A 34 -14.88 3.99 -15.20
CA LYS A 34 -15.00 2.53 -15.29
C LYS A 34 -14.40 1.86 -14.05
N ILE A 35 -15.01 0.74 -13.67
CA ILE A 35 -14.46 -0.21 -12.71
C ILE A 35 -13.99 -1.41 -13.50
N SER A 36 -12.79 -1.90 -13.19
CA SER A 36 -12.20 -3.10 -13.81
C SER A 36 -11.75 -4.04 -12.72
N SER A 37 -11.96 -5.34 -12.96
CA SER A 37 -11.54 -6.42 -12.05
C SER A 37 -10.32 -7.13 -12.63
N PHE A 38 -9.39 -7.49 -11.77
CA PHE A 38 -8.16 -8.23 -12.08
C PHE A 38 -8.03 -9.43 -11.15
N GLU A 39 -7.57 -10.54 -11.67
CA GLU A 39 -7.31 -11.74 -10.87
C GLU A 39 -5.96 -11.66 -10.15
N GLU A 40 -5.78 -12.49 -9.12
CA GLU A 40 -4.48 -12.68 -8.47
C GLU A 40 -3.41 -13.09 -9.51
N GLY A 41 -2.24 -12.46 -9.45
CA GLY A 41 -1.13 -12.66 -10.38
C GLY A 41 -1.24 -11.90 -11.69
N GLN A 42 -2.37 -11.26 -11.99
CA GLN A 42 -2.54 -10.49 -13.21
C GLN A 42 -1.71 -9.22 -13.18
N VAL A 43 -1.04 -8.93 -14.31
CA VAL A 43 -0.24 -7.71 -14.51
C VAL A 43 -1.14 -6.61 -15.04
N ILE A 44 -1.24 -5.50 -14.30
CA ILE A 44 -1.99 -4.30 -14.71
C ILE A 44 -1.19 -3.50 -15.73
N TRP A 45 0.09 -3.25 -15.45
CA TRP A 45 1.05 -2.62 -16.35
C TRP A 45 2.41 -3.30 -16.23
N SER A 46 3.02 -3.60 -17.34
CA SER A 46 4.40 -4.09 -17.39
C SER A 46 5.39 -2.93 -17.35
N LYS A 47 6.57 -3.14 -16.81
CA LYS A 47 7.69 -2.21 -16.87
C LYS A 47 7.94 -1.80 -18.31
N GLY A 48 8.12 -0.49 -18.53
CA GLY A 48 8.33 0.07 -19.88
C GLY A 48 7.04 0.33 -20.67
N SER A 49 5.87 -0.18 -20.25
CA SER A 49 4.60 0.13 -20.89
C SER A 49 4.11 1.55 -20.57
N LYS A 50 3.27 2.11 -21.45
CA LYS A 50 2.57 3.37 -21.19
C LYS A 50 1.54 3.15 -20.09
N ILE A 51 1.51 4.01 -19.07
CA ILE A 51 0.45 4.06 -18.09
C ILE A 51 -0.69 4.90 -18.66
N ASP A 52 -1.83 4.26 -18.87
CA ASP A 52 -3.01 4.80 -19.53
C ASP A 52 -4.02 5.47 -18.59
N ALA A 53 -3.90 5.19 -17.29
CA ALA A 53 -4.85 5.68 -16.29
C ALA A 53 -4.22 5.86 -14.91
N TRP A 54 -4.81 6.72 -14.11
CA TRP A 54 -4.61 6.79 -12.67
C TRP A 54 -5.66 5.90 -12.02
N ARG A 55 -5.27 4.96 -11.17
CA ARG A 55 -6.14 3.91 -10.63
C ARG A 55 -6.25 3.97 -9.13
N PHE A 56 -7.48 3.75 -8.66
CA PHE A 56 -7.83 3.65 -7.25
C PHE A 56 -8.26 2.22 -6.94
N ILE A 57 -7.66 1.60 -5.92
CA ILE A 57 -8.01 0.25 -5.48
C ILE A 57 -9.28 0.31 -4.63
N ILE A 58 -10.36 -0.32 -5.11
CA ILE A 58 -11.62 -0.46 -4.37
C ILE A 58 -11.52 -1.62 -3.39
N THR A 59 -11.01 -2.76 -3.86
CA THR A 59 -10.71 -3.96 -3.08
C THR A 59 -9.45 -4.61 -3.60
N GLY A 60 -8.73 -5.34 -2.75
CA GLY A 60 -7.58 -6.11 -3.17
C GLY A 60 -6.23 -5.45 -2.90
N LEU A 61 -5.19 -5.94 -3.58
CA LEU A 61 -3.80 -5.58 -3.29
C LEU A 61 -2.94 -5.62 -4.55
N VAL A 62 -2.17 -4.57 -4.80
CA VAL A 62 -1.27 -4.43 -5.96
C VAL A 62 0.15 -4.18 -5.49
N ALA A 63 1.13 -4.88 -6.07
CA ALA A 63 2.55 -4.60 -5.88
C ALA A 63 3.14 -3.91 -7.11
N ALA A 64 3.92 -2.86 -6.90
CA ALA A 64 4.91 -2.44 -7.89
C ALA A 64 6.19 -3.26 -7.68
N SER A 65 6.58 -4.01 -8.69
CA SER A 65 7.70 -4.96 -8.64
C SER A 65 8.74 -4.65 -9.71
N ILE A 66 10.00 -4.83 -9.37
CA ILE A 66 11.12 -4.74 -10.31
C ILE A 66 11.77 -6.10 -10.46
N GLU A 67 12.27 -6.39 -11.65
CA GLU A 67 13.05 -7.60 -11.88
C GLU A 67 14.47 -7.42 -11.32
N SER A 68 14.87 -8.34 -10.46
CA SER A 68 16.24 -8.41 -9.95
C SER A 68 17.20 -8.91 -11.04
N PRO A 69 18.54 -8.74 -10.88
CA PRO A 69 19.52 -9.30 -11.80
C PRO A 69 19.45 -10.84 -11.97
N ARG A 70 18.69 -11.51 -11.10
CA ARG A 70 18.47 -12.98 -11.15
C ARG A 70 17.12 -13.35 -11.78
N GLY A 71 16.42 -12.41 -12.43
CA GLY A 71 15.11 -12.65 -13.05
C GLY A 71 13.95 -12.82 -12.07
N LEU A 72 14.12 -12.46 -10.79
CA LEU A 72 13.04 -12.55 -9.80
C LEU A 72 12.34 -11.19 -9.67
N LEU A 73 11.02 -11.20 -9.73
CA LEU A 73 10.22 -10.01 -9.43
C LEU A 73 10.27 -9.74 -7.93
N MET A 74 10.75 -8.55 -7.59
CA MET A 74 10.88 -8.07 -6.21
C MET A 74 9.93 -6.89 -6.00
N PRO A 75 8.99 -6.98 -5.06
CA PRO A 75 8.11 -5.88 -4.73
C PRO A 75 8.93 -4.74 -4.09
N ILE A 76 8.66 -3.51 -4.53
CA ILE A 76 9.25 -2.29 -3.99
C ILE A 76 8.22 -1.36 -3.36
N SER A 77 6.95 -1.56 -3.68
CA SER A 77 5.83 -0.84 -3.07
C SER A 77 4.58 -1.69 -3.10
N ILE A 78 3.74 -1.54 -2.09
CA ILE A 78 2.43 -2.21 -1.96
C ILE A 78 1.35 -1.15 -1.91
N TYR A 79 0.27 -1.38 -2.64
CA TYR A 79 -0.93 -0.55 -2.70
C TYR A 79 -2.13 -1.41 -2.30
N GLY A 80 -2.81 -1.04 -1.22
CA GLY A 80 -4.04 -1.67 -0.74
C GLY A 80 -5.28 -0.87 -1.09
N GLU A 81 -6.42 -1.31 -0.57
CA GLU A 81 -7.71 -0.63 -0.73
C GLU A 81 -7.58 0.87 -0.42
N GLY A 82 -8.25 1.70 -1.24
CA GLY A 82 -8.25 3.16 -1.14
C GLY A 82 -6.96 3.84 -1.59
N SER A 83 -5.95 3.09 -1.99
CA SER A 83 -4.75 3.68 -2.57
C SER A 83 -4.95 4.06 -4.02
N TRP A 84 -4.47 5.24 -4.39
CA TRP A 84 -4.26 5.63 -5.78
C TRP A 84 -2.86 5.22 -6.24
N PHE A 85 -2.71 4.84 -7.50
CA PHE A 85 -1.40 4.49 -8.10
C PHE A 85 -1.37 4.79 -9.61
N GLY A 86 -0.15 4.93 -10.15
CA GLY A 86 0.08 5.23 -11.58
C GLY A 86 0.38 6.70 -11.87
N GLU A 87 0.14 7.62 -10.94
CA GLU A 87 0.31 9.07 -11.13
C GLU A 87 1.74 9.48 -11.49
N GLN A 88 2.75 8.81 -10.92
CA GLN A 88 4.15 9.18 -11.13
C GLN A 88 4.52 9.19 -12.61
N SER A 89 4.14 8.13 -13.35
CA SER A 89 4.44 8.02 -14.78
C SER A 89 3.61 8.98 -15.62
N ILE A 90 2.38 9.29 -15.22
CA ILE A 90 1.52 10.28 -15.90
C ILE A 90 2.12 11.67 -15.75
N ILE A 91 2.45 12.08 -14.52
CA ILE A 91 2.96 13.43 -14.22
C ILE A 91 4.30 13.69 -14.92
N ASN A 92 5.23 12.73 -14.89
CA ASN A 92 6.54 12.89 -15.51
C ASN A 92 6.60 12.47 -16.98
N ARG A 93 5.46 12.06 -17.56
CA ARG A 93 5.32 11.61 -18.96
C ARG A 93 6.29 10.50 -19.33
N LYS A 94 6.51 9.56 -18.41
CA LYS A 94 7.39 8.39 -18.60
C LYS A 94 6.56 7.10 -18.66
N THR A 95 7.20 6.05 -19.13
CA THR A 95 6.66 4.69 -19.07
C THR A 95 6.72 4.15 -17.64
N SER A 96 6.05 3.03 -17.39
CA SER A 96 6.08 2.36 -16.09
C SER A 96 7.50 1.97 -15.71
N TYR A 97 7.90 2.32 -14.49
CA TYR A 97 9.22 1.97 -13.93
C TYR A 97 9.26 0.55 -13.37
N ALA A 98 8.11 -0.08 -13.18
CA ALA A 98 7.92 -1.38 -12.53
C ALA A 98 6.78 -2.15 -13.19
N ASP A 99 6.70 -3.45 -12.91
CA ASP A 99 5.51 -4.25 -13.15
C ASP A 99 4.52 -4.04 -12.00
N PHE A 100 3.27 -3.68 -12.34
CA PHE A 100 2.18 -3.60 -11.35
C PHE A 100 1.38 -4.89 -11.39
N VAL A 101 1.53 -5.72 -10.35
CA VAL A 101 0.97 -7.07 -10.28
C VAL A 101 -0.04 -7.16 -9.15
N CYS A 102 -1.21 -7.75 -9.43
CA CYS A 102 -2.21 -8.01 -8.41
C CYS A 102 -1.76 -9.15 -7.50
N LEU A 103 -1.65 -8.89 -6.20
CA LEU A 103 -1.29 -9.90 -5.19
C LEU A 103 -2.53 -10.65 -4.66
N ALA A 104 -3.72 -10.13 -4.92
CA ALA A 104 -5.02 -10.72 -4.66
C ALA A 104 -5.98 -10.29 -5.77
N ALA A 105 -7.17 -10.89 -5.85
CA ALA A 105 -8.24 -10.40 -6.71
C ALA A 105 -8.52 -8.92 -6.38
N THR A 106 -8.50 -8.05 -7.40
CA THR A 106 -8.44 -6.60 -7.21
C THR A 106 -9.45 -5.90 -8.11
N ASP A 107 -10.30 -5.06 -7.52
CA ASP A 107 -11.17 -4.15 -8.25
C ASP A 107 -10.59 -2.74 -8.21
N VAL A 108 -10.54 -2.08 -9.37
CA VAL A 108 -10.02 -0.72 -9.49
C VAL A 108 -10.98 0.21 -10.22
N MET A 109 -11.04 1.44 -9.76
CA MET A 109 -11.62 2.58 -10.44
C MET A 109 -10.51 3.30 -11.22
N SER A 110 -10.77 3.74 -12.46
CA SER A 110 -9.75 4.31 -13.34
C SER A 110 -10.16 5.67 -13.90
N ILE A 111 -9.22 6.63 -13.84
CA ILE A 111 -9.31 7.94 -14.52
C ILE A 111 -8.24 7.93 -15.61
N SER A 112 -8.61 8.21 -16.88
CA SER A 112 -7.61 8.18 -17.96
C SER A 112 -6.50 9.20 -17.75
N ALA A 113 -5.30 8.90 -18.25
CA ALA A 113 -4.13 9.77 -18.10
C ALA A 113 -4.36 11.17 -18.69
N GLU A 114 -5.12 11.26 -19.79
CA GLU A 114 -5.48 12.53 -20.44
C GLU A 114 -6.34 13.39 -19.51
N ILE A 115 -7.36 12.79 -18.86
CA ILE A 115 -8.20 13.50 -17.88
C ILE A 115 -7.39 13.93 -16.66
N VAL A 116 -6.46 13.10 -16.18
CA VAL A 116 -5.58 13.48 -15.06
C VAL A 116 -4.78 14.72 -15.40
N VAL A 117 -4.20 14.81 -16.61
CA VAL A 117 -3.45 15.99 -17.07
C VAL A 117 -4.37 17.20 -17.15
N GLU A 118 -5.57 17.10 -17.74
CA GLU A 118 -6.57 18.15 -17.78
C GLU A 118 -6.94 18.66 -16.36
N LEU A 119 -7.16 17.73 -15.43
CA LEU A 119 -7.49 18.07 -14.04
C LEU A 119 -6.35 18.80 -13.32
N MET A 120 -5.10 18.44 -13.59
CA MET A 120 -3.95 19.17 -13.02
C MET A 120 -3.90 20.63 -13.48
N GLU A 121 -4.35 20.92 -14.69
CA GLU A 121 -4.36 22.28 -15.27
C GLU A 121 -5.61 23.07 -14.83
N THR A 122 -6.75 22.40 -14.66
CA THR A 122 -8.05 23.07 -14.45
C THR A 122 -8.58 23.03 -13.01
N GLN A 123 -8.02 22.16 -12.14
CA GLN A 123 -8.48 21.96 -10.77
C GLN A 123 -7.31 22.17 -9.77
N PRO A 124 -7.07 23.39 -9.29
CA PRO A 124 -5.91 23.69 -8.43
C PRO A 124 -5.85 22.82 -7.16
N ALA A 125 -7.00 22.52 -6.54
CA ALA A 125 -7.05 21.66 -5.35
C ALA A 125 -6.60 20.23 -5.66
N PHE A 126 -6.91 19.70 -6.85
CA PHE A 126 -6.43 18.39 -7.31
C PHE A 126 -4.91 18.42 -7.55
N ALA A 127 -4.38 19.47 -8.19
CA ALA A 127 -2.94 19.62 -8.39
C ALA A 127 -2.18 19.67 -7.05
N ILE A 128 -2.71 20.38 -6.05
CA ILE A 128 -2.17 20.43 -4.69
C ILE A 128 -2.21 19.03 -4.05
N TYR A 129 -3.32 18.29 -4.21
CA TYR A 129 -3.43 16.91 -3.70
C TYR A 129 -2.33 16.02 -4.29
N LEU A 130 -2.15 16.02 -5.63
CA LEU A 130 -1.10 15.25 -6.29
C LEU A 130 0.29 15.65 -5.84
N THR A 131 0.55 16.94 -5.64
CA THR A 131 1.84 17.43 -5.13
C THR A 131 2.12 16.89 -3.73
N ARG A 132 1.13 16.91 -2.84
CA ARG A 132 1.24 16.34 -1.49
C ARG A 132 1.44 14.82 -1.53
N LEU A 133 0.72 14.11 -2.39
CA LEU A 133 0.88 12.68 -2.60
C LEU A 133 2.31 12.35 -3.07
N MET A 134 2.87 13.11 -4.02
CA MET A 134 4.24 12.91 -4.49
C MET A 134 5.27 13.20 -3.39
N ALA A 135 5.11 14.29 -2.64
CA ALA A 135 5.99 14.62 -1.51
C ALA A 135 5.99 13.48 -0.46
N TRP A 136 4.81 12.97 -0.12
CA TRP A 136 4.66 11.84 0.79
C TRP A 136 5.36 10.57 0.24
N ARG A 137 5.22 10.26 -1.06
CA ARG A 137 5.90 9.11 -1.68
C ARG A 137 7.41 9.25 -1.65
N VAL A 138 7.93 10.44 -1.94
CA VAL A 138 9.38 10.71 -1.84
C VAL A 138 9.88 10.50 -0.42
N GLN A 139 9.16 11.01 0.58
CA GLN A 139 9.50 10.80 1.98
C GLN A 139 9.51 9.30 2.34
N LYS A 140 8.45 8.56 1.98
CA LYS A 140 8.36 7.11 2.22
C LYS A 140 9.51 6.34 1.56
N THR A 141 9.86 6.70 0.33
CA THR A 141 11.00 6.07 -0.38
C THR A 141 12.32 6.36 0.32
N SER A 142 12.52 7.58 0.81
CA SER A 142 13.72 7.97 1.56
C SER A 142 13.82 7.23 2.89
N GLU A 143 12.73 7.11 3.63
CA GLU A 143 12.64 6.33 4.87
C GLU A 143 13.00 4.85 4.61
N MET A 144 12.46 4.26 3.53
CA MET A 144 12.77 2.89 3.14
C MET A 144 14.24 2.73 2.77
N LEU A 145 14.81 3.68 2.01
CA LEU A 145 16.24 3.65 1.66
C LEU A 145 17.12 3.70 2.90
N MET A 146 16.79 4.55 3.88
CA MET A 146 17.50 4.62 5.15
C MET A 146 17.39 3.32 5.92
N LEU A 147 16.19 2.75 6.01
CA LEU A 147 15.94 1.46 6.64
C LEU A 147 16.78 0.34 6.00
N MET A 148 16.84 0.28 4.67
CA MET A 148 17.61 -0.73 3.93
C MET A 148 19.11 -0.57 4.13
N LYS A 149 19.62 0.66 4.26
CA LYS A 149 21.04 0.93 4.45
C LYS A 149 21.53 0.70 5.88
N PHE A 150 20.75 1.08 6.87
CA PHE A 150 21.20 1.24 8.24
C PHE A 150 20.38 0.42 9.25
N GLY A 151 19.16 0.04 8.92
CA GLY A 151 18.29 -0.75 9.79
C GLY A 151 18.81 -2.18 9.97
N ASN A 152 18.80 -2.68 11.20
CA ASN A 152 19.08 -4.08 11.45
C ASN A 152 17.99 -5.00 10.87
N PRO A 153 18.23 -6.30 10.69
CA PRO A 153 17.26 -7.23 10.12
C PRO A 153 15.93 -7.27 10.87
N CYS A 154 15.98 -7.13 12.20
CA CYS A 154 14.78 -7.11 13.03
C CYS A 154 13.87 -5.93 12.68
N LEU A 155 14.41 -4.72 12.68
CA LEU A 155 13.68 -3.51 12.35
C LEU A 155 13.13 -3.58 10.90
N ARG A 156 13.93 -4.08 9.96
CA ARG A 156 13.49 -4.25 8.56
C ARG A 156 12.29 -5.19 8.43
N VAL A 157 12.27 -6.31 9.16
CA VAL A 157 11.13 -7.25 9.16
C VAL A 157 9.90 -6.60 9.77
N VAL A 158 10.03 -5.97 10.93
CA VAL A 158 8.90 -5.33 11.62
C VAL A 158 8.33 -4.17 10.79
N MET A 159 9.19 -3.33 10.21
CA MET A 159 8.76 -2.22 9.34
C MET A 159 8.13 -2.71 8.03
N GLY A 160 8.65 -3.76 7.42
CA GLY A 160 8.07 -4.36 6.22
C GLY A 160 6.67 -4.92 6.49
N LEU A 161 6.47 -5.61 7.61
CA LEU A 161 5.16 -6.09 8.04
C LEU A 161 4.21 -4.93 8.38
N SER A 162 4.72 -3.86 8.99
CA SER A 162 3.94 -2.65 9.26
C SER A 162 3.42 -1.99 7.98
N GLN A 163 4.19 -2.00 6.89
CA GLN A 163 3.73 -1.49 5.59
C GLN A 163 2.57 -2.31 5.02
N PHE A 164 2.61 -3.64 5.17
CA PHE A 164 1.46 -4.47 4.83
C PHE A 164 0.27 -4.17 5.73
N ALA A 165 0.49 -4.03 7.02
CA ALA A 165 -0.57 -3.64 7.94
C ALA A 165 -1.21 -2.31 7.54
N GLU A 166 -0.41 -1.31 7.16
CA GLU A 166 -0.91 -0.05 6.61
C GLU A 166 -1.73 -0.28 5.34
N ALA A 167 -1.21 -1.02 4.36
CA ALA A 167 -1.90 -1.28 3.10
C ALA A 167 -3.22 -2.03 3.30
N LEU A 168 -3.32 -2.87 4.32
CA LEU A 168 -4.54 -3.60 4.68
C LEU A 168 -5.50 -2.77 5.56
N PHE A 169 -5.01 -1.74 6.27
CA PHE A 169 -5.78 -0.94 7.21
C PHE A 169 -6.33 0.35 6.60
N TYR A 170 -5.65 0.93 5.64
CA TYR A 170 -5.74 2.34 5.28
C TYR A 170 -6.85 2.64 4.30
N HIS A 171 -8.03 2.23 4.34
CA HIS A 171 -9.05 2.87 3.48
C HIS A 171 -10.46 2.29 3.62
N SER A 172 -10.80 1.92 4.78
CA SER A 172 -12.22 1.95 5.03
C SER A 172 -12.50 3.18 5.88
N ASP A 173 -13.33 4.11 5.38
CA ASP A 173 -14.16 4.96 6.25
C ASP A 173 -15.03 4.11 7.20
N ARG A 174 -14.89 2.82 7.09
CA ARG A 174 -15.28 1.79 8.04
C ARG A 174 -14.01 1.29 8.69
N PRO A 175 -13.81 1.53 10.01
CA PRO A 175 -12.85 0.71 10.73
C PRO A 175 -13.15 -0.74 10.33
N PRO A 176 -12.13 -1.54 9.99
CA PRO A 176 -12.39 -2.93 9.65
C PRO A 176 -13.27 -3.46 10.75
N THR A 177 -14.42 -4.04 10.39
CA THR A 177 -15.31 -4.78 11.30
C THR A 177 -14.60 -6.04 11.85
N ILE A 178 -13.28 -5.96 11.90
CA ILE A 178 -12.38 -6.92 12.48
C ILE A 178 -12.45 -6.65 13.97
N GLY A 179 -13.26 -7.44 14.65
CA GLY A 179 -13.34 -7.42 16.10
C GLY A 179 -11.92 -7.52 16.68
N TYR A 180 -11.67 -6.85 17.79
CA TYR A 180 -10.45 -7.02 18.57
C TYR A 180 -10.19 -8.53 18.72
N GLY A 181 -9.12 -9.05 18.08
CA GLY A 181 -8.76 -10.46 18.13
C GLY A 181 -8.85 -11.26 16.82
N GLN A 182 -9.39 -10.69 15.73
CA GLN A 182 -9.33 -11.33 14.42
C GLN A 182 -8.07 -10.88 13.68
N GLY A 183 -7.30 -11.86 13.17
CA GLY A 183 -6.14 -11.62 12.32
C GLY A 183 -6.56 -11.23 10.90
N VAL A 184 -5.71 -10.46 10.22
CA VAL A 184 -5.86 -10.16 8.79
C VAL A 184 -4.82 -10.98 8.04
N GLU A 185 -5.28 -11.86 7.15
CA GLU A 185 -4.40 -12.65 6.31
C GLU A 185 -3.61 -11.76 5.35
N ILE A 186 -2.30 -11.96 5.30
CA ILE A 186 -1.44 -11.34 4.28
C ILE A 186 -1.51 -12.24 3.03
N PRO A 187 -2.09 -11.78 1.91
CA PRO A 187 -2.32 -12.61 0.73
C PRO A 187 -1.05 -12.77 -0.12
N VAL A 188 0.11 -12.97 0.50
CA VAL A 188 1.38 -13.14 -0.21
C VAL A 188 2.27 -14.18 0.48
N LYS A 189 3.08 -14.86 -0.33
CA LYS A 189 4.03 -15.87 0.16
C LYS A 189 5.12 -15.21 1.01
N GLN A 190 5.57 -15.88 2.07
CA GLN A 190 6.65 -15.42 2.95
C GLN A 190 7.94 -15.02 2.20
N LYS A 191 8.22 -15.63 1.03
CA LYS A 191 9.36 -15.23 0.20
C LYS A 191 9.21 -13.77 -0.29
N VAL A 192 8.03 -13.39 -0.76
CA VAL A 192 7.75 -12.03 -1.23
C VAL A 192 7.90 -11.03 -0.07
N LEU A 193 7.44 -11.40 1.13
CA LEU A 193 7.60 -10.59 2.33
C LEU A 193 9.07 -10.42 2.73
N ALA A 194 9.86 -11.50 2.69
CA ALA A 194 11.30 -11.44 2.98
C ALA A 194 12.03 -10.52 1.98
N ASP A 195 11.70 -10.63 0.70
CA ASP A 195 12.26 -9.78 -0.36
C ASP A 195 11.90 -8.29 -0.12
N LEU A 196 10.65 -7.99 0.22
CA LEU A 196 10.21 -6.63 0.58
C LEU A 196 10.97 -6.08 1.80
N CYS A 197 11.20 -6.90 2.81
CA CYS A 197 11.97 -6.53 4.00
C CYS A 197 13.48 -6.44 3.74
N GLY A 198 13.97 -6.82 2.55
CA GLY A 198 15.39 -6.84 2.20
C GLY A 198 16.20 -7.80 3.08
N VAL A 199 15.62 -8.92 3.51
CA VAL A 199 16.28 -9.94 4.34
C VAL A 199 16.20 -11.31 3.67
N SER A 200 17.08 -12.25 4.10
CA SER A 200 16.96 -13.63 3.65
C SER A 200 15.69 -14.29 4.20
N ARG A 201 15.18 -15.32 3.50
CA ARG A 201 14.02 -16.08 3.96
C ARG A 201 14.24 -16.69 5.36
N THR A 202 15.46 -17.13 5.67
CA THR A 202 15.81 -17.68 6.98
C THR A 202 15.66 -16.63 8.08
N ILE A 203 16.23 -15.43 7.89
CA ILE A 203 16.10 -14.31 8.82
C ILE A 203 14.64 -13.89 8.97
N PHE A 204 13.91 -13.79 7.86
CA PHE A 204 12.49 -13.45 7.89
C PHE A 204 11.70 -14.45 8.74
N SER A 205 11.89 -15.76 8.48
CA SER A 205 11.22 -16.82 9.21
C SER A 205 11.53 -16.81 10.71
N GLU A 206 12.77 -16.53 11.11
CA GLU A 206 13.17 -16.39 12.50
C GLU A 206 12.37 -15.28 13.23
N TYR A 207 12.32 -14.08 12.66
CA TYR A 207 11.58 -12.98 13.27
C TYR A 207 10.08 -13.17 13.24
N VAL A 208 9.53 -13.79 12.19
CA VAL A 208 8.11 -14.15 12.13
C VAL A 208 7.73 -15.12 13.26
N GLN A 209 8.59 -16.12 13.55
CA GLN A 209 8.37 -17.03 14.67
C GLN A 209 8.43 -16.30 16.03
N LYS A 210 9.38 -15.39 16.22
CA LYS A 210 9.47 -14.57 17.45
C LYS A 210 8.23 -13.67 17.61
N LEU A 211 7.78 -13.02 16.54
CA LEU A 211 6.57 -12.19 16.55
C LEU A 211 5.29 -13.02 16.81
N ALA A 212 5.24 -14.25 16.28
CA ALA A 212 4.12 -15.15 16.54
C ALA A 212 4.09 -15.63 18.00
N ALA A 213 5.25 -15.93 18.60
CA ALA A 213 5.35 -16.28 20.01
C ALA A 213 4.87 -15.15 20.94
N GLU A 214 5.07 -13.89 20.54
CA GLU A 214 4.59 -12.70 21.25
C GLU A 214 3.11 -12.33 20.92
N GLY A 215 2.43 -13.11 20.06
CA GLY A 215 1.04 -12.90 19.69
C GLY A 215 0.79 -11.71 18.76
N TRP A 216 1.77 -11.34 17.94
CA TRP A 216 1.65 -10.29 16.93
C TRP A 216 1.28 -10.83 15.55
N LEU A 217 1.59 -12.09 15.30
CA LEU A 217 1.29 -12.81 14.08
C LEU A 217 0.66 -14.17 14.41
N ALA A 218 -0.15 -14.69 13.50
CA ALA A 218 -0.53 -16.10 13.47
C ALA A 218 0.04 -16.74 12.19
N ILE A 219 0.50 -17.98 12.33
CA ILE A 219 1.07 -18.76 11.23
C ILE A 219 0.26 -20.04 11.10
N SER A 220 -0.41 -20.23 9.95
CA SER A 220 -1.16 -21.45 9.67
C SER A 220 -0.96 -21.88 8.21
N TYR A 221 -0.61 -23.16 8.00
CA TYR A 221 -0.51 -23.76 6.66
C TYR A 221 0.18 -22.88 5.59
N GLY A 222 1.27 -22.17 5.96
CA GLY A 222 2.01 -21.29 5.05
C GLY A 222 1.41 -19.89 4.87
N LYS A 223 0.30 -19.61 5.53
CA LYS A 223 -0.34 -18.28 5.60
C LYS A 223 0.18 -17.54 6.82
N LEU A 224 0.25 -16.22 6.69
CA LEU A 224 0.63 -15.31 7.73
C LEU A 224 -0.53 -14.33 7.98
N GLU A 225 -0.95 -14.21 9.22
CA GLU A 225 -1.98 -13.26 9.63
C GLU A 225 -1.37 -12.20 10.55
N ILE A 226 -1.67 -10.95 10.31
CA ILE A 226 -1.34 -9.84 11.21
C ILE A 226 -2.44 -9.77 12.28
N LEU A 227 -2.02 -9.91 13.53
CA LEU A 227 -2.87 -9.71 14.69
C LEU A 227 -2.73 -8.28 15.20
N ARG A 228 -3.76 -7.76 15.90
CA ARG A 228 -3.71 -6.43 16.55
C ARG A 228 -3.37 -5.30 15.54
N LEU A 229 -4.01 -5.31 14.41
CA LEU A 229 -3.75 -4.37 13.30
C LEU A 229 -3.66 -2.88 13.72
N PRO A 230 -4.51 -2.35 14.65
CA PRO A 230 -4.39 -0.97 15.12
C PRO A 230 -3.02 -0.64 15.75
N ASN A 231 -2.43 -1.60 16.46
CA ASN A 231 -1.10 -1.41 17.07
C ASN A 231 0.00 -1.28 16.01
N TRP A 232 -0.05 -2.09 14.95
CA TRP A 232 0.89 -2.01 13.83
C TRP A 232 0.81 -0.64 13.14
N HIS A 233 -0.39 -0.12 12.96
CA HIS A 233 -0.61 1.21 12.40
C HIS A 233 -0.03 2.31 13.31
N SER A 234 -0.31 2.26 14.60
CA SER A 234 0.26 3.20 15.58
C SER A 234 1.80 3.13 15.59
N PHE A 235 2.36 1.92 15.58
CA PHE A 235 3.80 1.70 15.52
C PHE A 235 4.42 2.33 14.27
N SER A 236 3.86 2.09 13.09
CA SER A 236 4.36 2.65 11.83
C SER A 236 4.39 4.19 11.88
N ASN A 237 3.37 4.83 12.43
CA ASN A 237 3.32 6.28 12.59
C ASN A 237 4.43 6.80 13.53
N LYS A 238 4.65 6.15 14.68
CA LYS A 238 5.72 6.51 15.62
C LYS A 238 7.12 6.35 15.01
N GLN A 239 7.34 5.29 14.20
CA GLN A 239 8.64 5.05 13.57
C GLN A 239 9.04 6.11 12.55
N ARG A 240 8.09 6.85 11.97
CA ARG A 240 8.37 7.98 11.06
C ARG A 240 9.13 9.12 11.73
N GLU A 241 9.04 9.23 13.05
CA GLU A 241 9.75 10.23 13.85
C GLU A 241 11.09 9.72 14.38
N ARG A 242 11.45 8.45 14.09
CA ARG A 242 12.65 7.81 14.61
C ARG A 242 13.91 8.48 14.10
N LYS A 243 14.82 8.82 15.03
CA LYS A 243 16.12 9.39 14.71
C LYS A 243 17.04 8.34 14.10
N PHE A 244 18.02 8.80 13.32
CA PHE A 244 18.99 7.94 12.63
C PHE A 244 19.76 6.98 13.58
N ASN A 245 19.97 7.40 14.83
CA ASN A 245 20.69 6.61 15.84
C ASN A 245 19.89 5.39 16.33
N ASP A 246 18.58 5.37 16.10
CA ASP A 246 17.67 4.35 16.61
C ASP A 246 17.32 3.28 15.56
N LEU A 247 18.17 3.11 14.54
CA LEU A 247 17.94 2.15 13.45
C LEU A 247 18.43 0.73 13.76
N ASN A 248 18.93 0.49 14.97
CA ASN A 248 19.41 -0.83 15.42
C ASN A 248 18.79 -1.26 16.77
N PRO A 249 17.45 -1.18 16.93
CA PRO A 249 16.80 -1.57 18.18
C PRO A 249 16.92 -3.08 18.42
N ALA A 250 16.92 -3.48 19.70
CA ALA A 250 16.73 -4.87 20.07
C ALA A 250 15.29 -5.31 19.77
N PHE A 251 15.07 -6.64 19.63
CA PHE A 251 13.73 -7.18 19.36
C PHE A 251 12.74 -6.82 20.47
N GLU A 252 13.17 -6.90 21.72
CA GLU A 252 12.38 -6.60 22.92
C GLU A 252 11.92 -5.14 22.95
N GLU A 253 12.74 -4.21 22.48
CA GLU A 253 12.39 -2.80 22.35
C GLU A 253 11.29 -2.61 21.30
N LEU A 254 11.40 -3.27 20.13
CA LEU A 254 10.36 -3.22 19.09
C LEU A 254 9.05 -3.80 19.58
N ILE A 255 9.07 -4.89 20.34
CA ILE A 255 7.86 -5.47 20.93
C ILE A 255 7.22 -4.52 21.94
N LYS A 256 8.02 -3.83 22.75
CA LYS A 256 7.51 -2.81 23.68
C LYS A 256 6.86 -1.66 22.92
N GLU A 257 7.49 -1.18 21.85
CA GLU A 257 6.93 -0.13 21.00
C GLU A 257 5.63 -0.56 20.28
N LEU A 258 5.55 -1.83 19.81
CA LEU A 258 4.35 -2.39 19.22
C LEU A 258 3.19 -2.48 20.23
N LYS A 259 3.49 -2.83 21.50
CA LYS A 259 2.49 -2.85 22.57
C LYS A 259 1.90 -1.45 22.82
N GLY A 260 2.66 -0.41 22.48
CA GLY A 260 2.33 0.97 22.82
C GLY A 260 2.50 1.22 24.32
N ASP A 261 2.57 2.48 24.71
CA ASP A 261 2.41 2.83 26.12
C ASP A 261 0.97 2.46 26.49
N ALA A 262 0.80 1.37 27.26
CA ALA A 262 -0.45 1.09 27.90
C ALA A 262 -0.73 2.26 28.86
N ALA A 263 -1.55 3.20 28.40
CA ALA A 263 -2.15 4.22 29.26
C ALA A 263 -3.31 3.63 30.04
#